data_f7ee2e2e70e61c38f4e4aaac93f0c6a3
#
_entry.id   f7ee2e2e70e61c38f4e4aaac93f0c6a3
#
_cell.length_a   1.000
_cell.length_b   1.000
_cell.length_c   1.000
_cell.angle_alpha   90.00
_cell.angle_beta   90.00
_cell.angle_gamma   90.00
#
_symmetry.space_group_name_H-M   'P 1'
#
loop_
_entity.id
_entity.type
_entity.pdbx_description
1 polymer ?
#
loop_
_entity_poly.entity_id
_entity_poly.type
_entity_poly.pdbx_seq_one_letter_code
_entity_poly.pdbx_strand_id
1 'polypeptide(L)'
;MRTQIINLKHGFQVGGQKLVDIVMREPVVADMMAAERMAGNGGNIAFRSALIATCIEKVDGFDAPVTLNMIGELKLADYNLLVDGLSELEEEGEAEAKKE
;
A
#
# COMPACT_ATOMS: atom_id res chain seq x y z
N MET A 1 13.89 3.38 -7.86
CA MET A 1 12.74 2.54 -7.45
C MET A 1 11.47 3.12 -8.01
N ARG A 2 10.60 2.28 -8.54
CA ARG A 2 9.34 2.73 -9.14
C ARG A 2 8.36 3.17 -8.08
N THR A 3 7.64 4.24 -8.38
CA THR A 3 6.56 4.73 -7.53
C THR A 3 5.33 4.98 -8.38
N GLN A 4 4.19 5.05 -7.71
CA GLN A 4 2.92 5.35 -8.37
C GLN A 4 2.07 6.20 -7.43
N ILE A 5 1.41 7.21 -8.02
CA ILE A 5 0.48 8.04 -7.26
C ILE A 5 -0.91 7.44 -7.41
N ILE A 6 -1.57 7.24 -6.27
CA ILE A 6 -2.92 6.68 -6.23
C ILE A 6 -3.83 7.67 -5.52
N ASN A 7 -4.92 8.02 -6.18
CA ASN A 7 -5.92 8.91 -5.61
C ASN A 7 -7.11 8.11 -5.11
N LEU A 8 -7.29 8.08 -3.80
CA LEU A 8 -8.40 7.37 -3.18
C LEU A 8 -9.70 8.17 -3.32
N LYS A 9 -10.82 7.48 -3.29
CA LYS A 9 -12.14 8.13 -3.40
C LYS A 9 -12.63 8.66 -2.05
N HIS A 10 -12.45 7.87 -1.01
CA HIS A 10 -12.90 8.22 0.35
C HIS A 10 -11.72 8.56 1.25
N GLY A 11 -10.58 7.90 1.03
CA GLY A 11 -9.34 8.17 1.74
C GLY A 11 -9.26 7.65 3.16
N PHE A 12 -8.13 7.92 3.79
CA PHE A 12 -7.95 7.66 5.21
C PHE A 12 -8.61 8.80 6.00
N GLN A 13 -9.37 8.45 7.02
CA GLN A 13 -10.01 9.42 7.89
C GLN A 13 -9.14 9.61 9.13
N VAL A 14 -8.43 10.73 9.21
CA VAL A 14 -7.50 11.01 10.30
C VAL A 14 -7.76 12.41 10.84
N GLY A 15 -8.10 12.50 12.12
CA GLY A 15 -8.31 13.79 12.77
C GLY A 15 -9.34 14.68 12.10
N GLY A 16 -10.40 14.10 11.56
CA GLY A 16 -11.44 14.84 10.84
C GLY A 16 -11.06 15.19 9.41
N GLN A 17 -9.86 14.82 8.97
CA GLN A 17 -9.41 15.05 7.60
C GLN A 17 -9.52 13.79 6.76
N LYS A 18 -9.70 14.02 5.47
CA LYS A 18 -9.82 12.97 4.48
C LYS A 18 -8.55 12.99 3.63
N LEU A 19 -7.72 11.98 3.78
CA LEU A 19 -6.41 11.91 3.12
C LEU A 19 -6.51 10.98 1.92
N VAL A 20 -6.35 11.52 0.71
CA VAL A 20 -6.64 10.79 -0.52
C VAL A 20 -5.45 10.61 -1.47
N ASP A 21 -4.39 11.37 -1.30
CA ASP A 21 -3.24 11.33 -2.22
C ASP A 21 -2.14 10.45 -1.64
N ILE A 22 -1.92 9.31 -2.29
CA ILE A 22 -1.03 8.26 -1.79
C ILE A 22 0.08 8.03 -2.80
N VAL A 23 1.32 7.93 -2.33
CA VAL A 23 2.45 7.49 -3.16
C VAL A 23 2.87 6.10 -2.69
N MET A 24 2.81 5.13 -3.60
CA MET A 24 3.27 3.77 -3.34
C MET A 24 4.58 3.53 -4.09
N ARG A 25 5.44 2.69 -3.53
CA ARG A 25 6.65 2.23 -4.18
C ARG A 25 6.58 0.74 -4.46
N GLU A 26 7.39 0.28 -5.41
CA GLU A 26 7.43 -1.15 -5.68
C GLU A 26 8.03 -1.90 -4.48
N PRO A 27 7.50 -3.09 -4.18
CA PRO A 27 7.97 -3.87 -3.03
C PRO A 27 9.28 -4.59 -3.32
N VAL A 28 10.05 -4.79 -2.26
CA VAL A 28 11.20 -5.70 -2.26
C VAL A 28 10.91 -6.83 -1.27
N VAL A 29 11.75 -7.87 -1.28
CA VAL A 29 11.53 -9.04 -0.41
C VAL A 29 11.48 -8.66 1.07
N ALA A 30 12.29 -7.69 1.48
CA ALA A 30 12.27 -7.23 2.88
C ALA A 30 10.89 -6.71 3.29
N ASP A 31 10.15 -6.13 2.36
CA ASP A 31 8.78 -5.65 2.62
C ASP A 31 7.83 -6.82 2.89
N MET A 32 8.01 -7.92 2.17
CA MET A 32 7.22 -9.13 2.39
C MET A 32 7.50 -9.72 3.77
N MET A 33 8.76 -9.74 4.17
CA MET A 33 9.15 -10.23 5.49
C MET A 33 8.55 -9.36 6.60
N ALA A 34 8.59 -8.05 6.43
CA ALA A 34 7.97 -7.12 7.37
C ALA A 34 6.46 -7.32 7.42
N ALA A 35 5.83 -7.52 6.27
CA ALA A 35 4.39 -7.75 6.18
C ALA A 35 3.97 -9.04 6.91
N GLU A 36 4.77 -10.11 6.80
CA GLU A 36 4.50 -11.33 7.54
C GLU A 36 4.50 -11.11 9.05
N ARG A 37 5.48 -10.35 9.54
CA ARG A 37 5.55 -10.02 10.97
C ARG A 37 4.34 -9.20 11.42
N MET A 38 3.92 -8.23 10.62
CA MET A 38 2.78 -7.38 10.94
C MET A 38 1.46 -8.18 10.94
N ALA A 39 1.31 -9.07 9.97
CA ALA A 39 0.09 -9.85 9.81
C ALA A 39 -0.05 -10.96 10.84
N GLY A 40 1.08 -11.53 11.30
CA GLY A 40 1.07 -12.63 12.23
C GLY A 40 0.26 -13.81 11.70
N ASN A 41 -0.75 -14.22 12.45
CA ASN A 41 -1.64 -15.32 12.06
C ASN A 41 -2.91 -14.85 11.37
N GLY A 42 -2.92 -13.61 10.87
CA GLY A 42 -4.15 -13.00 10.31
C GLY A 42 -4.60 -13.51 8.95
N GLY A 43 -3.75 -14.26 8.23
CA GLY A 43 -4.11 -14.82 6.93
C GLY A 43 -3.75 -13.93 5.75
N ASN A 44 -4.27 -14.30 4.58
CA ASN A 44 -3.85 -13.67 3.31
C ASN A 44 -4.24 -12.20 3.17
N ILE A 45 -5.43 -11.84 3.61
CA ILE A 45 -5.88 -10.44 3.52
C ILE A 45 -5.04 -9.56 4.46
N ALA A 46 -4.75 -10.06 5.66
CA ALA A 46 -3.92 -9.33 6.61
C ALA A 46 -2.50 -9.16 6.07
N PHE A 47 -1.94 -10.21 5.45
CA PHE A 47 -0.62 -10.13 4.83
C PHE A 47 -0.58 -9.09 3.70
N ARG A 48 -1.56 -9.14 2.81
CA ARG A 48 -1.64 -8.19 1.69
C ARG A 48 -1.80 -6.76 2.19
N SER A 49 -2.65 -6.57 3.18
CA SER A 49 -2.87 -5.25 3.78
C SER A 49 -1.60 -4.72 4.43
N ALA A 50 -0.86 -5.59 5.11
CA ALA A 50 0.42 -5.22 5.73
C ALA A 50 1.46 -4.86 4.66
N LEU A 51 1.49 -5.59 3.54
CA LEU A 51 2.39 -5.28 2.43
C LEU A 51 2.06 -3.93 1.82
N ILE A 52 0.78 -3.63 1.60
CA ILE A 52 0.33 -2.33 1.12
C ILE A 52 0.79 -1.23 2.07
N ALA A 53 0.54 -1.39 3.37
CA ALA A 53 0.94 -0.40 4.37
C ALA A 53 2.44 -0.14 4.33
N THR A 54 3.23 -1.20 4.20
CA THR A 54 4.69 -1.11 4.14
C THR A 54 5.17 -0.37 2.89
N CYS A 55 4.48 -0.56 1.77
CA CYS A 55 4.86 0.03 0.48
C CYS A 55 4.30 1.43 0.25
N ILE A 56 3.45 1.93 1.13
CA ILE A 56 3.03 3.33 1.05
C ILE A 56 4.20 4.19 1.53
N GLU A 57 4.75 4.96 0.61
CA GLU A 57 5.89 5.83 0.89
C GLU A 57 5.45 7.16 1.50
N LYS A 58 4.30 7.66 1.06
CA LYS A 58 3.80 8.95 1.50
C LYS A 58 2.29 9.01 1.41
N VAL A 59 1.68 9.62 2.40
CA VAL A 59 0.27 10.04 2.38
C VAL A 59 0.29 11.56 2.55
N ASP A 60 -0.21 12.28 1.57
CA ASP A 60 -0.22 13.74 1.63
C ASP A 60 -1.05 14.21 2.83
N GLY A 61 -0.44 15.04 3.66
CA GLY A 61 -1.06 15.54 4.88
C GLY A 61 -0.85 14.67 6.12
N PHE A 62 -0.04 13.61 6.03
CA PHE A 62 0.18 12.69 7.14
C PHE A 62 1.64 12.26 7.19
N ASP A 63 2.31 12.53 8.31
CA ASP A 63 3.75 12.30 8.44
C ASP A 63 4.14 11.01 9.17
N ALA A 64 3.18 10.30 9.73
CA ALA A 64 3.46 9.04 10.43
C ALA A 64 3.33 7.84 9.50
N PRO A 65 3.92 6.67 9.85
CA PRO A 65 3.73 5.46 9.05
C PRO A 65 2.28 5.01 9.02
N VAL A 66 1.87 4.45 7.88
CA VAL A 66 0.54 3.86 7.75
C VAL A 66 0.51 2.54 8.50
N THR A 67 -0.49 2.35 9.34
CA THR A 67 -0.63 1.14 10.15
C THR A 67 -1.59 0.15 9.49
N LEU A 68 -1.51 -1.10 9.93
CA LEU A 68 -2.44 -2.13 9.46
C LEU A 68 -3.89 -1.76 9.80
N ASN A 69 -4.12 -1.15 10.97
CA ASN A 69 -5.45 -0.69 11.35
C ASN A 69 -6.00 0.36 10.40
N MET A 70 -5.16 1.28 9.94
CA MET A 70 -5.56 2.30 8.97
C MET A 70 -6.05 1.66 7.67
N ILE A 71 -5.33 0.66 7.19
CA ILE A 71 -5.74 -0.08 5.99
C ILE A 71 -7.09 -0.76 6.24
N GLY A 72 -7.27 -1.35 7.42
CA GLY A 72 -8.51 -2.05 7.77
C GLY A 72 -9.74 -1.16 7.83
N GLU A 73 -9.54 0.14 8.00
CA GLU A 73 -10.66 1.09 8.07
C GLU A 73 -11.05 1.67 6.71
N LEU A 74 -10.28 1.36 5.65
CA LEU A 74 -10.60 1.85 4.31
C LEU A 74 -11.88 1.24 3.75
N LYS A 75 -12.57 2.01 2.92
CA LYS A 75 -13.64 1.47 2.09
C LYS A 75 -13.04 0.47 1.10
N LEU A 76 -13.79 -0.56 0.78
CA LEU A 76 -13.30 -1.61 -0.12
C LEU A 76 -12.89 -1.05 -1.48
N ALA A 77 -13.60 -0.05 -2.00
CA ALA A 77 -13.24 0.57 -3.27
C ALA A 77 -11.84 1.17 -3.23
N ASP A 78 -11.47 1.83 -2.13
CA ASP A 78 -10.15 2.41 -1.97
C ASP A 78 -9.09 1.34 -1.77
N TYR A 79 -9.41 0.30 -0.99
CA TYR A 79 -8.50 -0.83 -0.82
C TYR A 79 -8.15 -1.46 -2.16
N ASN A 80 -9.15 -1.64 -3.02
CA ASN A 80 -8.94 -2.21 -4.36
C ASN A 80 -8.04 -1.32 -5.22
N LEU A 81 -8.15 0.00 -5.09
CA LEU A 81 -7.25 0.92 -5.80
C LEU A 81 -5.80 0.72 -5.37
N LEU A 82 -5.56 0.50 -4.08
CA LEU A 82 -4.22 0.24 -3.57
C LEU A 82 -3.70 -1.12 -4.03
N VAL A 83 -4.56 -2.14 -4.02
CA VAL A 83 -4.21 -3.48 -4.52
C VAL A 83 -3.80 -3.41 -5.99
N ASP A 84 -4.59 -2.72 -6.79
CA ASP A 84 -4.31 -2.57 -8.23
C ASP A 84 -3.01 -1.80 -8.45
N GLY A 85 -2.76 -0.74 -7.67
CA GLY A 85 -1.54 0.02 -7.77
C GLY A 85 -0.30 -0.81 -7.46
N LEU A 86 -0.38 -1.63 -6.41
CA LEU A 86 0.73 -2.52 -6.05
C LEU A 86 0.98 -3.55 -7.16
N SER A 87 -0.08 -4.13 -7.71
CA SER A 87 0.03 -5.10 -8.80
C SER A 87 0.68 -4.48 -10.04
N GLU A 88 0.29 -3.26 -10.38
CA GLU A 88 0.87 -2.55 -11.52
C GLU A 88 2.37 -2.30 -11.33
N LEU A 89 2.77 -1.93 -10.11
CA LEU A 89 4.18 -1.72 -9.81
C LEU A 89 4.98 -3.02 -9.95
N GLU A 90 4.44 -4.13 -9.50
CA GLU A 90 5.07 -5.44 -9.66
C GLU A 90 5.23 -5.81 -11.13
N GLU A 91 4.19 -5.61 -11.93
CA GLU A 91 4.20 -5.91 -13.36
C GLU A 91 5.21 -5.05 -14.10
N GLU A 92 5.28 -3.77 -13.79
CA GLU A 92 6.26 -2.86 -14.38
C GLU A 92 7.68 -3.28 -14.07
N GLY A 93 7.94 -3.72 -12.83
CA GLY A 93 9.24 -4.24 -12.43
C GLY A 93 9.65 -5.46 -13.23
N GLU A 94 8.72 -6.40 -13.43
CA GLU A 94 8.96 -7.61 -14.26
C GLU A 94 9.21 -7.26 -15.70
N ALA A 95 8.42 -6.34 -16.26
CA ALA A 95 8.57 -5.93 -17.65
C ALA A 95 9.94 -5.27 -17.89
N GLU A 96 10.41 -4.47 -16.95
CA GLU A 96 11.73 -3.85 -17.02
C GLU A 96 12.84 -4.90 -17.02
N ALA A 97 12.73 -5.90 -16.15
CA ALA A 97 13.72 -6.98 -16.08
C ALA A 97 13.79 -7.76 -17.39
N LYS A 98 12.66 -7.98 -18.04
CA LYS A 98 12.60 -8.73 -19.30
C LYS A 98 13.19 -8.00 -20.50
N LYS A 99 13.35 -6.68 -20.39
CA LYS A 99 13.95 -5.88 -21.48
C LYS A 99 15.46 -6.01 -21.53
N GLU A 100 16.05 -6.48 -20.46
CA GLU A 100 17.50 -6.66 -20.37
C GLU A 100 17.90 -8.05 -20.82
#